data_5a99a73fefccbdac1dd3ff7f7af3bb90
#
_entry.id   5a99a73fefccbdac1dd3ff7f7af3bb90
#
_cell.length_a   1.000
_cell.length_b   1.000
_cell.length_c   1.000
_cell.angle_alpha   90.00
_cell.angle_beta   90.00
_cell.angle_gamma   90.00
#
_symmetry.space_group_name_H-M   'P 1'
#
loop_
_entity.id
_entity.type
_entity.pdbx_description
1 polymer ?
#
loop_
_entity_poly.entity_id
_entity_poly.type
_entity_poly.pdbx_seq_one_letter_code
_entity_poly.pdbx_strand_id
1 'polypeptide(L)'
;SKKHVAHMNNWYEQWSKAGAGVNYRVKDPENYIKGINWVSNWYDRYFEYKGNETLKAMLLITIIFLFLFRGPQKEMPDKKNKKIIFSLLILTIILSLEWFLNHPAFRYGGYYLLCIIWFIPISIYLNNKNFLFIQKKKITISLIILSLLIFNLRNIKRIDDEFLRVTYNNFPLFYTQEQTFD
;
A
#
# COMPACT_ATOMS: atom_id res chain seq x y z
N SER A 1 9.37 26.33 13.96
CA SER A 1 9.73 27.40 13.00
C SER A 1 9.64 26.85 11.57
N LYS A 2 9.46 27.71 10.56
CA LYS A 2 9.40 27.30 9.14
C LYS A 2 10.67 26.52 8.71
N LYS A 3 11.85 26.89 9.22
CA LYS A 3 13.12 26.18 8.97
C LYS A 3 13.11 24.75 9.48
N HIS A 4 12.53 24.49 10.64
CA HIS A 4 12.43 23.15 11.19
C HIS A 4 11.51 22.26 10.34
N VAL A 5 10.37 22.77 9.90
CA VAL A 5 9.44 22.04 9.02
C VAL A 5 10.10 21.69 7.68
N ALA A 6 10.80 22.65 7.06
CA ALA A 6 11.53 22.39 5.81
C ALA A 6 12.62 21.32 5.99
N HIS A 7 13.37 21.36 7.08
CA HIS A 7 14.38 20.36 7.41
C HIS A 7 13.77 18.96 7.59
N MET A 8 12.67 18.86 8.32
CA MET A 8 11.97 17.57 8.52
C MET A 8 11.41 17.02 7.22
N ASN A 9 10.83 17.86 6.35
CA ASN A 9 10.33 17.42 5.06
C ASN A 9 11.46 16.84 4.18
N ASN A 10 12.59 17.53 4.08
CA ASN A 10 13.75 17.04 3.35
C ASN A 10 14.28 15.73 3.94
N TRP A 11 14.29 15.60 5.25
CA TRP A 11 14.71 14.36 5.90
C TRP A 11 13.78 13.19 5.59
N TYR A 12 12.47 13.39 5.65
CA TYR A 12 11.49 12.36 5.32
C TYR A 12 11.53 11.95 3.84
N GLU A 13 11.75 12.92 2.94
CA GLU A 13 11.91 12.66 1.52
C GLU A 13 13.14 11.77 1.26
N GLN A 14 14.30 12.16 1.80
CA GLN A 14 15.55 11.40 1.70
C GLN A 14 15.38 9.99 2.26
N TRP A 15 14.80 9.87 3.43
CA TRP A 15 14.58 8.61 4.09
C TRP A 15 13.65 7.66 3.27
N SER A 16 12.58 8.18 2.70
CA SER A 16 11.64 7.39 1.91
C SER A 16 12.24 6.96 0.56
N LYS A 17 12.97 7.85 -0.10
CA LYS A 17 13.70 7.57 -1.34
C LYS A 17 14.86 6.61 -1.13
N ALA A 18 15.42 6.57 0.04
CA ALA A 18 16.49 5.66 0.44
C ALA A 18 16.02 4.25 0.84
N GLY A 19 14.72 3.96 0.75
CA GLY A 19 14.15 2.65 1.05
C GLY A 19 13.56 2.53 2.46
N ALA A 20 13.36 3.65 3.15
CA ALA A 20 12.67 3.73 4.44
C ALA A 20 13.23 2.78 5.53
N GLY A 21 14.52 2.47 5.49
CA GLY A 21 15.22 1.61 6.45
C GLY A 21 15.77 2.39 7.64
N VAL A 22 15.89 1.73 8.79
CA VAL A 22 16.34 2.35 10.04
C VAL A 22 17.82 2.80 9.96
N ASN A 23 18.65 2.04 9.26
CA ASN A 23 20.11 2.25 9.22
C ASN A 23 20.60 2.82 7.88
N TYR A 24 19.69 3.33 7.04
CA TYR A 24 20.10 3.79 5.74
C TYR A 24 20.52 5.26 5.78
N ARG A 25 21.80 5.49 5.48
CA ARG A 25 22.36 6.83 5.31
C ARG A 25 22.98 6.96 3.92
N VAL A 26 22.63 8.03 3.23
CA VAL A 26 23.24 8.39 1.95
C VAL A 26 24.41 9.32 2.20
N LYS A 27 25.54 9.11 1.52
CA LYS A 27 26.74 9.96 1.70
C LYS A 27 26.51 11.42 1.29
N ASP A 28 25.76 11.62 0.19
CA ASP A 28 25.39 12.93 -0.33
C ASP A 28 23.87 12.96 -0.58
N PRO A 29 23.09 13.30 0.46
CA PRO A 29 21.63 13.25 0.36
C PRO A 29 21.04 14.22 -0.68
N GLU A 30 21.62 15.41 -0.81
CA GLU A 30 21.09 16.43 -1.71
C GLU A 30 21.24 16.04 -3.19
N ASN A 31 22.34 15.41 -3.54
CA ASN A 31 22.56 14.93 -4.90
C ASN A 31 21.79 13.63 -5.18
N TYR A 32 21.63 12.79 -4.16
CA TYR A 32 20.89 11.53 -4.26
C TYR A 32 19.42 11.73 -4.59
N ILE A 33 18.74 12.71 -3.99
CA ILE A 33 17.30 12.98 -4.22
C ILE A 33 17.01 13.75 -5.51
N LYS A 34 18.06 14.30 -6.18
CA LYS A 34 17.87 15.02 -7.44
C LYS A 34 17.40 14.09 -8.55
N GLY A 35 16.32 14.48 -9.21
CA GLY A 35 15.76 13.74 -10.34
C GLY A 35 15.33 12.32 -9.96
N ILE A 36 15.80 11.33 -10.73
CA ILE A 36 15.44 9.92 -10.59
C ILE A 36 16.62 9.02 -10.15
N ASN A 37 17.73 9.61 -9.70
CA ASN A 37 18.96 8.88 -9.33
C ASN A 37 18.73 7.86 -8.19
N TRP A 38 17.76 8.12 -7.35
CA TRP A 38 17.40 7.28 -6.20
C TRP A 38 16.57 6.03 -6.58
N VAL A 39 15.95 6.00 -7.77
CA VAL A 39 14.94 5.00 -8.15
C VAL A 39 15.50 3.57 -8.16
N SER A 40 16.68 3.36 -8.75
CA SER A 40 17.30 2.03 -8.79
C SER A 40 17.53 1.48 -7.38
N ASN A 41 18.14 2.28 -6.53
CA ASN A 41 18.43 1.89 -5.15
C ASN A 41 17.16 1.69 -4.30
N TRP A 42 16.13 2.51 -4.52
CA TRP A 42 14.81 2.34 -3.90
C TRP A 42 14.15 1.04 -4.34
N TYR A 43 14.24 0.70 -5.63
CA TYR A 43 13.72 -0.55 -6.17
C TYR A 43 14.38 -1.75 -5.49
N ASP A 44 15.69 -1.85 -5.51
CA ASP A 44 16.45 -2.98 -4.98
C ASP A 44 16.26 -3.16 -3.46
N ARG A 45 16.26 -2.05 -2.71
CA ARG A 45 16.22 -2.11 -1.24
C ARG A 45 14.83 -2.12 -0.62
N TYR A 46 13.87 -1.51 -1.30
CA TYR A 46 12.55 -1.33 -0.74
C TYR A 46 11.47 -2.06 -1.51
N PHE A 47 11.39 -1.82 -2.81
CA PHE A 47 10.31 -2.36 -3.64
C PHE A 47 10.44 -3.87 -3.81
N GLU A 48 11.63 -4.38 -4.08
CA GLU A 48 11.88 -5.81 -4.26
C GLU A 48 11.43 -6.62 -3.04
N TYR A 49 11.74 -6.16 -1.84
CA TYR A 49 11.34 -6.85 -0.61
C TYR A 49 9.86 -6.67 -0.26
N LYS A 50 9.39 -5.41 -0.18
CA LYS A 50 8.03 -5.11 0.30
C LYS A 50 6.99 -5.11 -0.81
N GLY A 51 7.36 -4.65 -2.00
CA GLY A 51 6.48 -4.59 -3.15
C GLY A 51 6.16 -5.95 -3.70
N ASN A 52 7.15 -6.80 -3.84
CA ASN A 52 6.99 -8.13 -4.42
C ASN A 52 6.04 -9.02 -3.59
N GLU A 53 6.18 -9.02 -2.26
CA GLU A 53 5.23 -9.75 -1.38
C GLU A 53 3.81 -9.21 -1.52
N THR A 54 3.67 -7.88 -1.54
CA THR A 54 2.37 -7.23 -1.70
C THR A 54 1.74 -7.56 -3.04
N LEU A 55 2.50 -7.49 -4.13
CA LEU A 55 2.03 -7.81 -5.47
C LEU A 55 1.63 -9.29 -5.62
N LYS A 56 2.41 -10.22 -5.06
CA LYS A 56 2.06 -11.66 -5.05
C LYS A 56 0.77 -11.93 -4.31
N ALA A 57 0.58 -11.33 -3.13
CA ALA A 57 -0.66 -11.46 -2.36
C ALA A 57 -1.86 -10.91 -3.12
N MET A 58 -1.71 -9.75 -3.76
CA MET A 58 -2.77 -9.14 -4.58
C MET A 58 -3.12 -9.99 -5.79
N LEU A 59 -2.13 -10.54 -6.48
CA LEU A 59 -2.34 -11.41 -7.63
C LEU A 59 -3.11 -12.66 -7.22
N LEU A 60 -2.75 -13.28 -6.11
CA LEU A 60 -3.47 -14.42 -5.55
C LEU A 60 -4.93 -14.08 -5.25
N ILE A 61 -5.17 -12.97 -4.56
CA ILE A 61 -6.53 -12.50 -4.23
C ILE A 61 -7.32 -12.22 -5.52
N THR A 62 -6.69 -11.61 -6.53
CA THR A 62 -7.33 -11.35 -7.82
C THR A 62 -7.73 -12.63 -8.53
N ILE A 63 -6.87 -13.64 -8.56
CA ILE A 63 -7.19 -14.95 -9.16
C ILE A 63 -8.36 -15.61 -8.43
N ILE A 64 -8.34 -15.62 -7.09
CA ILE A 64 -9.43 -16.17 -6.28
C ILE A 64 -10.72 -15.40 -6.57
N PHE A 65 -10.66 -14.07 -6.62
CA PHE A 65 -11.80 -13.22 -6.94
C PHE A 65 -12.39 -13.55 -8.31
N LEU A 66 -11.57 -13.60 -9.35
CA LEU A 66 -12.02 -13.92 -10.72
C LEU A 66 -12.61 -15.32 -10.82
N PHE A 67 -12.10 -16.27 -10.05
CA PHE A 67 -12.63 -17.63 -10.01
C PHE A 67 -13.98 -17.71 -9.30
N LEU A 68 -14.12 -17.08 -8.13
CA LEU A 68 -15.33 -17.13 -7.31
C LEU A 68 -16.48 -16.30 -7.90
N PHE A 69 -16.18 -15.23 -8.60
CA PHE A 69 -17.18 -14.26 -9.07
C PHE A 69 -17.37 -14.28 -10.59
N ARG A 70 -17.45 -15.49 -11.14
CA ARG A 70 -17.87 -15.69 -12.54
C ARG A 70 -19.35 -15.37 -12.68
N GLY A 71 -19.68 -14.25 -13.32
CA GLY A 71 -21.04 -13.86 -13.63
C GLY A 71 -21.27 -13.73 -15.13
N PRO A 72 -22.54 -13.81 -15.60
CA PRO A 72 -22.87 -13.57 -16.99
C PRO A 72 -22.46 -12.17 -17.43
N GLN A 73 -22.09 -12.05 -18.69
CA GLN A 73 -21.69 -10.76 -19.26
C GLN A 73 -22.92 -9.87 -19.44
N LYS A 74 -22.78 -8.59 -19.16
CA LYS A 74 -23.82 -7.60 -19.38
C LYS A 74 -23.86 -7.22 -20.86
N GLU A 75 -25.01 -7.21 -21.47
CA GLU A 75 -25.16 -6.84 -22.88
C GLU A 75 -24.72 -5.41 -23.15
N MET A 76 -25.05 -4.49 -22.26
CA MET A 76 -24.64 -3.10 -22.32
C MET A 76 -24.05 -2.64 -20.98
N PRO A 77 -22.72 -2.43 -20.89
CA PRO A 77 -22.10 -1.84 -19.71
C PRO A 77 -22.59 -0.40 -19.50
N ASP A 78 -22.76 -0.03 -18.24
CA ASP A 78 -23.22 1.31 -17.88
C ASP A 78 -22.14 2.36 -18.25
N LYS A 79 -22.44 3.20 -19.24
CA LYS A 79 -21.54 4.25 -19.73
C LYS A 79 -21.20 5.28 -18.64
N LYS A 80 -22.13 5.60 -17.75
CA LYS A 80 -21.92 6.53 -16.65
C LYS A 80 -20.88 6.00 -15.68
N ASN A 81 -21.01 4.75 -15.25
CA ASN A 81 -20.05 4.10 -14.38
C ASN A 81 -18.66 3.99 -15.02
N LYS A 82 -18.60 3.72 -16.33
CA LYS A 82 -17.33 3.67 -17.06
C LYS A 82 -16.60 5.02 -17.03
N LYS A 83 -17.32 6.14 -17.21
CA LYS A 83 -16.72 7.48 -17.10
C LYS A 83 -16.19 7.76 -15.70
N ILE A 84 -16.94 7.41 -14.65
CA ILE A 84 -16.52 7.59 -13.26
C ILE A 84 -15.26 6.77 -12.97
N ILE A 85 -15.23 5.49 -13.37
CA ILE A 85 -14.05 4.62 -13.17
C ILE A 85 -12.82 5.20 -13.88
N PHE A 86 -13.00 5.71 -15.11
CA PHE A 86 -11.90 6.32 -15.86
C PHE A 86 -11.39 7.61 -15.21
N SER A 87 -12.27 8.47 -14.70
CA SER A 87 -11.89 9.66 -13.96
C SER A 87 -11.13 9.33 -12.68
N LEU A 88 -11.57 8.30 -11.95
CA LEU A 88 -10.86 7.79 -10.77
C LEU A 88 -9.48 7.22 -11.13
N LEU A 89 -9.35 6.54 -12.27
CA LEU A 89 -8.06 6.05 -12.76
C LEU A 89 -7.09 7.20 -12.98
N ILE A 90 -7.50 8.25 -13.72
CA ILE A 90 -6.66 9.42 -13.96
C ILE A 90 -6.24 10.07 -12.65
N LEU A 91 -7.19 10.33 -11.74
CA LEU A 91 -6.89 10.91 -10.44
C LEU A 91 -5.88 10.06 -9.65
N THR A 92 -6.09 8.75 -9.64
CA THR A 92 -5.22 7.84 -8.88
C THR A 92 -3.81 7.78 -9.50
N ILE A 93 -3.67 7.87 -10.83
CA ILE A 93 -2.37 7.96 -11.51
C ILE A 93 -1.64 9.24 -11.10
N ILE A 94 -2.32 10.40 -11.10
CA ILE A 94 -1.73 11.68 -10.68
C ILE A 94 -1.23 11.60 -9.24
N LEU A 95 -2.07 11.10 -8.32
CA LEU A 95 -1.71 10.93 -6.91
C LEU A 95 -0.59 9.91 -6.70
N SER A 96 -0.52 8.86 -7.52
CA SER A 96 0.58 7.89 -7.50
C SER A 96 1.90 8.50 -7.92
N LEU A 97 1.88 9.36 -8.93
CA LEU A 97 3.09 10.07 -9.39
C LEU A 97 3.57 11.05 -8.33
N GLU A 98 2.66 11.82 -7.73
CA GLU A 98 3.00 12.72 -6.63
C GLU A 98 3.61 11.96 -5.44
N TRP A 99 2.97 10.87 -5.01
CA TRP A 99 3.48 10.01 -3.96
C TRP A 99 4.87 9.45 -4.30
N PHE A 100 5.04 8.92 -5.51
CA PHE A 100 6.31 8.31 -5.93
C PHE A 100 7.45 9.31 -5.96
N LEU A 101 7.20 10.51 -6.46
CA LEU A 101 8.25 11.55 -6.60
C LEU A 101 8.67 12.16 -5.26
N ASN A 102 7.75 12.25 -4.31
CA ASN A 102 8.01 12.90 -3.02
C ASN A 102 8.35 11.90 -1.90
N HIS A 103 7.49 10.92 -1.66
CA HIS A 103 7.61 10.01 -0.51
C HIS A 103 7.28 8.56 -0.88
N PRO A 104 8.11 7.85 -1.66
CA PRO A 104 7.82 6.53 -2.22
C PRO A 104 7.88 5.39 -1.17
N ALA A 105 7.34 5.61 0.01
CA ALA A 105 7.15 4.58 1.02
C ALA A 105 5.68 4.12 1.04
N PHE A 106 5.43 2.81 1.01
CA PHE A 106 4.06 2.25 0.91
C PHE A 106 3.11 2.72 1.99
N ARG A 107 3.62 3.02 3.19
CA ARG A 107 2.79 3.54 4.28
C ARG A 107 2.20 4.92 4.01
N TYR A 108 2.79 5.71 3.09
CA TYR A 108 2.31 7.06 2.78
C TYR A 108 1.37 7.10 1.58
N GLY A 109 1.47 6.15 0.66
CA GLY A 109 0.66 6.21 -0.55
C GLY A 109 0.58 4.89 -1.32
N GLY A 110 1.03 3.77 -0.77
CA GLY A 110 0.97 2.47 -1.44
C GLY A 110 -0.44 2.05 -1.83
N TYR A 111 -1.47 2.59 -1.19
CA TYR A 111 -2.88 2.36 -1.56
C TYR A 111 -3.23 2.92 -2.95
N TYR A 112 -2.51 3.89 -3.50
CA TYR A 112 -2.70 4.34 -4.88
C TYR A 112 -2.34 3.23 -5.88
N LEU A 113 -1.25 2.50 -5.62
CA LEU A 113 -0.90 1.32 -6.42
C LEU A 113 -1.96 0.23 -6.28
N LEU A 114 -2.50 0.02 -5.08
CA LEU A 114 -3.61 -0.90 -4.85
C LEU A 114 -4.84 -0.51 -5.67
N CYS A 115 -5.16 0.78 -5.74
CA CYS A 115 -6.26 1.28 -6.56
C CYS A 115 -6.05 0.98 -8.04
N ILE A 116 -4.86 1.29 -8.59
CA ILE A 116 -4.56 1.12 -10.01
C ILE A 116 -4.53 -0.36 -10.40
N ILE A 117 -3.83 -1.18 -9.62
CA ILE A 117 -3.55 -2.57 -9.98
C ILE A 117 -4.74 -3.48 -9.65
N TRP A 118 -5.55 -3.13 -8.66
CA TRP A 118 -6.59 -4.01 -8.15
C TRP A 118 -7.99 -3.43 -8.22
N PHE A 119 -8.28 -2.33 -7.51
CA PHE A 119 -9.64 -1.81 -7.41
C PHE A 119 -10.22 -1.35 -8.74
N ILE A 120 -9.44 -0.68 -9.57
CA ILE A 120 -9.92 -0.20 -10.89
C ILE A 120 -10.18 -1.35 -11.86
N PRO A 121 -9.27 -2.33 -12.07
CA PRO A 121 -9.55 -3.50 -12.89
C PRO A 121 -10.75 -4.31 -12.40
N ILE A 122 -10.88 -4.53 -11.10
CA ILE A 122 -12.05 -5.21 -10.52
C ILE A 122 -13.33 -4.42 -10.75
N SER A 123 -13.30 -3.10 -10.59
CA SER A 123 -14.46 -2.24 -10.85
C SER A 123 -14.91 -2.31 -12.32
N ILE A 124 -13.95 -2.32 -13.26
CA ILE A 124 -14.24 -2.52 -14.69
C ILE A 124 -14.86 -3.90 -14.93
N TYR A 125 -14.28 -4.93 -14.33
CA TYR A 125 -14.78 -6.30 -14.43
C TYR A 125 -16.23 -6.40 -13.93
N LEU A 126 -16.50 -5.88 -12.73
CA LEU A 126 -17.82 -5.88 -12.11
C LEU A 126 -18.85 -5.04 -12.89
N ASN A 127 -18.43 -3.94 -13.49
CA ASN A 127 -19.30 -3.12 -14.34
C ASN A 127 -19.76 -3.86 -15.61
N ASN A 128 -18.93 -4.76 -16.12
CA ASN A 128 -19.22 -5.57 -17.32
C ASN A 128 -19.99 -6.86 -17.02
N LYS A 129 -20.24 -7.16 -15.75
CA LYS A 129 -20.94 -8.38 -15.33
C LYS A 129 -22.34 -8.09 -14.79
N ASN A 130 -23.26 -9.00 -15.05
CA ASN A 130 -24.63 -8.91 -14.55
C ASN A 130 -24.75 -9.73 -13.26
N PHE A 131 -24.61 -9.06 -12.11
CA PHE A 131 -24.80 -9.67 -10.80
C PHE A 131 -26.12 -9.23 -10.19
N LEU A 132 -26.85 -10.17 -9.60
CA LEU A 132 -28.00 -9.87 -8.77
C LEU A 132 -27.54 -9.07 -7.52
N PHE A 133 -28.42 -8.21 -6.99
CA PHE A 133 -28.12 -7.39 -5.82
C PHE A 133 -27.62 -8.22 -4.62
N ILE A 134 -28.24 -9.36 -4.38
CA ILE A 134 -27.86 -10.28 -3.30
C ILE A 134 -26.45 -10.82 -3.50
N GLN A 135 -26.05 -11.14 -4.74
CA GLN A 135 -24.70 -11.61 -5.06
C GLN A 135 -23.67 -10.50 -4.82
N LYS A 136 -23.96 -9.25 -5.24
CA LYS A 136 -23.10 -8.09 -4.97
C LYS A 136 -22.88 -7.90 -3.47
N LYS A 137 -23.93 -7.98 -2.67
CA LYS A 137 -23.86 -7.86 -1.20
C LYS A 137 -22.97 -8.96 -0.60
N LYS A 138 -23.15 -10.22 -1.01
CA LYS A 138 -22.32 -11.34 -0.54
C LYS A 138 -20.85 -11.15 -0.90
N ILE A 139 -20.56 -10.72 -2.14
CA ILE A 139 -19.20 -10.42 -2.61
C ILE A 139 -18.55 -9.36 -1.73
N THR A 140 -19.24 -8.24 -1.51
CA THR A 140 -18.72 -7.13 -0.70
C THR A 140 -18.42 -7.57 0.73
N ILE A 141 -19.34 -8.31 1.37
CA ILE A 141 -19.14 -8.83 2.72
C ILE A 141 -17.95 -9.79 2.77
N SER A 142 -17.83 -10.71 1.81
CA SER A 142 -16.71 -11.65 1.74
C SER A 142 -15.36 -10.94 1.58
N LEU A 143 -15.29 -9.88 0.76
CA LEU A 143 -14.08 -9.08 0.59
C LEU A 143 -13.71 -8.32 1.87
N ILE A 144 -14.70 -7.77 2.59
CA ILE A 144 -14.47 -7.10 3.87
C ILE A 144 -13.93 -8.10 4.90
N ILE A 145 -14.57 -9.27 5.04
CA ILE A 145 -14.13 -10.32 5.97
C ILE A 145 -12.71 -10.77 5.64
N LEU A 146 -12.40 -11.02 4.36
CA LEU A 146 -11.08 -11.43 3.92
C LEU A 146 -10.02 -10.35 4.22
N SER A 147 -10.33 -9.09 3.98
CA SER A 147 -9.44 -7.97 4.29
C SER A 147 -9.16 -7.87 5.78
N LEU A 148 -10.18 -8.03 6.62
CA LEU A 148 -10.03 -8.03 8.08
C LEU A 148 -9.20 -9.21 8.56
N LEU A 149 -9.39 -10.40 7.99
CA LEU A 149 -8.60 -11.58 8.33
C LEU A 149 -7.11 -11.36 7.99
N ILE A 150 -6.81 -10.90 6.78
CA ILE A 150 -5.42 -10.61 6.37
C ILE A 150 -4.79 -9.56 7.27
N PHE A 151 -5.51 -8.49 7.59
CA PHE A 151 -5.04 -7.44 8.50
C PHE A 151 -4.72 -7.99 9.91
N ASN A 152 -5.63 -8.78 10.47
CA ASN A 152 -5.43 -9.37 11.80
C ASN A 152 -4.26 -10.37 11.81
N LEU A 153 -4.17 -11.26 10.83
CA LEU A 153 -3.05 -12.21 10.72
C LEU A 153 -1.69 -11.50 10.62
N ARG A 154 -1.63 -10.43 9.83
CA ARG A 154 -0.41 -9.62 9.74
C ARG A 154 -0.05 -8.95 11.07
N ASN A 155 -1.04 -8.44 11.79
CA ASN A 155 -0.81 -7.81 13.10
C ASN A 155 -0.37 -8.81 14.14
N ILE A 156 -0.98 -10.00 14.17
CA ILE A 156 -0.57 -11.10 15.07
C ILE A 156 0.90 -11.46 14.79
N LYS A 157 1.26 -11.67 13.52
CA LYS A 157 2.65 -11.96 13.16
C LYS A 157 3.61 -10.85 13.59
N ARG A 158 3.24 -9.58 13.43
CA ARG A 158 4.07 -8.46 13.89
C ARG A 158 4.26 -8.45 15.41
N ILE A 159 3.20 -8.74 16.15
CA ILE A 159 3.28 -8.83 17.62
C ILE A 159 4.20 -9.99 18.03
N ASP A 160 4.06 -11.14 17.37
CA ASP A 160 4.91 -12.31 17.61
C ASP A 160 6.39 -12.02 17.29
N ASP A 161 6.67 -11.42 16.14
CA ASP A 161 8.02 -10.97 15.75
C ASP A 161 8.60 -9.96 16.76
N GLU A 162 7.78 -9.06 17.31
CA GLU A 162 8.19 -8.08 18.33
C GLU A 162 8.51 -8.79 19.66
N PHE A 163 7.70 -9.73 20.09
CA PHE A 163 7.96 -10.55 21.29
C PHE A 163 9.26 -11.34 21.18
N LEU A 164 9.59 -11.88 20.01
CA LEU A 164 10.82 -12.62 19.77
C LEU A 164 12.08 -11.73 19.71
N ARG A 165 11.92 -10.47 19.31
CA ARG A 165 13.05 -9.53 19.16
C ARG A 165 13.42 -8.80 20.45
N VAL A 166 12.45 -8.64 21.33
CA VAL A 166 12.64 -7.83 22.53
C VAL A 166 12.71 -8.77 23.73
N THR A 167 13.84 -8.77 24.41
CA THR A 167 14.09 -9.52 25.65
C THR A 167 13.32 -8.95 26.86
N TYR A 168 12.14 -8.38 26.65
CA TYR A 168 11.30 -7.90 27.73
C TYR A 168 10.44 -9.06 28.26
N ASN A 169 10.56 -9.34 29.55
CA ASN A 169 9.76 -10.36 30.23
C ASN A 169 8.26 -10.03 30.28
N ASN A 170 7.89 -8.78 30.07
CA ASN A 170 6.49 -8.35 30.01
C ASN A 170 6.37 -7.31 28.88
N PHE A 171 5.42 -7.50 27.96
CA PHE A 171 5.09 -6.50 26.95
C PHE A 171 4.50 -5.27 27.67
N PRO A 172 5.20 -4.13 27.75
CA PRO A 172 4.64 -2.96 28.41
C PRO A 172 3.55 -2.40 27.50
N LEU A 173 2.31 -2.36 27.98
CA LEU A 173 1.20 -1.67 27.31
C LEU A 173 1.50 -0.18 27.13
N PHE A 174 2.41 0.37 27.95
CA PHE A 174 2.88 1.75 27.88
C PHE A 174 4.38 1.80 28.17
N TYR A 175 5.15 2.50 27.30
CA TYR A 175 6.53 2.81 27.60
C TYR A 175 6.56 3.93 28.65
N THR A 176 7.15 3.66 29.81
CA THR A 176 7.54 4.72 30.72
C THR A 176 8.87 5.32 30.24
N GLN A 177 8.97 6.64 30.19
CA GLN A 177 10.13 7.37 29.68
C GLN A 177 11.47 7.04 30.37
N GLU A 178 11.41 6.41 31.55
CA GLU A 178 12.59 6.01 32.34
C GLU A 178 13.33 4.77 31.79
N GLN A 179 12.74 4.02 30.86
CA GLN A 179 13.34 2.79 30.29
C GLN A 179 14.10 3.01 28.98
N THR A 180 14.22 4.23 28.49
CA THR A 180 14.82 4.52 27.18
C THR A 180 16.21 5.15 27.23
N PHE A 181 16.85 5.29 28.39
CA PHE A 181 18.13 6.01 28.53
C PHE A 181 19.19 5.29 29.36
N ASP A 182 19.27 3.96 29.29
CA ASP A 182 20.47 3.23 29.73
C ASP A 182 21.22 2.64 28.53
#